data_4b86e6e4104296c007143facd4e5e0f9
#
_entry.id   4b86e6e4104296c007143facd4e5e0f9
#
_cell.length_a   1.000
_cell.length_b   1.000
_cell.length_c   1.000
_cell.angle_alpha   90.00
_cell.angle_beta   90.00
_cell.angle_gamma   90.00
#
_symmetry.space_group_name_H-M   'P 1'
#
loop_
_entity.id
_entity.type
_entity.pdbx_description
1 polymer ?
#
loop_
_entity_poly.entity_id
_entity_poly.type
_entity_poly.pdbx_seq_one_letter_code
_entity_poly.pdbx_strand_id
1 'polypeptide(L)'
;MPELDIRPDQSIELLKALHILTRDGKMNQDSRRKLKQVYHLLQFIEPLLKQLAEDGHALSLVDHGAGKSYLGFMLYDLFFKQRNDDSHIYSIETRPELVDRAQTLAKNLAFDRMSFLPLSVAESITSTDLPATVDIVTALHACDTATDDAISFALKKQARYIVLVPCCQAELAGVLRKLKSQSLARDALTEIWRHPIHTREFGSHVTNVLRCLQLEAHGYQVNVTELVGWEHSMKNELIIATYKDLPRQRGSQRLQKVLLDLGLEEMAPRYWLPA
;
A
#
# COMPACT_ATOMS: atom_id res chain seq x y z
N MET A 1 1.39 -31.35 7.99
CA MET A 1 1.27 -29.94 7.66
C MET A 1 0.98 -29.87 6.18
N PRO A 2 -0.07 -29.21 5.69
CA PRO A 2 -0.27 -29.10 4.26
C PRO A 2 0.95 -28.40 3.65
N GLU A 3 1.56 -29.04 2.67
CA GLU A 3 2.55 -28.41 1.81
C GLU A 3 1.92 -27.14 1.25
N LEU A 4 2.63 -26.02 1.35
CA LEU A 4 2.23 -24.79 0.67
C LEU A 4 2.53 -25.05 -0.79
N ASP A 5 1.52 -25.48 -1.52
CA ASP A 5 1.67 -25.75 -2.93
C ASP A 5 2.03 -24.45 -3.66
N ILE A 6 3.22 -24.44 -4.27
CA ILE A 6 3.60 -23.42 -5.24
C ILE A 6 2.55 -23.49 -6.35
N ARG A 7 2.01 -22.36 -6.75
CA ARG A 7 1.01 -22.34 -7.84
C ARG A 7 1.61 -22.93 -9.10
N PRO A 8 0.87 -23.74 -9.86
CA PRO A 8 1.41 -24.52 -10.98
C PRO A 8 2.17 -23.68 -12.03
N ASP A 9 1.71 -22.45 -12.27
CA ASP A 9 2.26 -21.57 -13.31
C ASP A 9 3.36 -20.64 -12.79
N GLN A 10 3.78 -20.81 -11.53
CA GLN A 10 4.74 -19.92 -10.90
C GLN A 10 6.18 -20.29 -11.21
N SER A 11 6.98 -19.30 -11.57
CA SER A 11 8.39 -19.45 -11.89
C SER A 11 9.22 -19.85 -10.66
N ILE A 12 9.78 -21.05 -10.69
CA ILE A 12 10.73 -21.56 -9.68
C ILE A 12 11.97 -20.67 -9.62
N GLU A 13 12.43 -20.17 -10.76
CA GLU A 13 13.59 -19.28 -10.86
C GLU A 13 13.33 -17.95 -10.15
N LEU A 14 12.15 -17.37 -10.33
CA LEU A 14 11.73 -16.19 -9.59
C LEU A 14 11.74 -16.45 -8.08
N LEU A 15 11.14 -17.56 -7.63
CA LEU A 15 11.09 -17.90 -6.20
C LEU A 15 12.49 -18.10 -5.59
N LYS A 16 13.44 -18.65 -6.35
CA LYS A 16 14.86 -18.75 -5.94
C LYS A 16 15.51 -17.38 -5.87
N ALA A 17 15.30 -16.51 -6.86
CA ALA A 17 15.86 -15.17 -6.90
C ALA A 17 15.34 -14.28 -5.76
N LEU A 18 14.07 -14.45 -5.39
CA LEU A 18 13.44 -13.78 -4.25
C LEU A 18 13.81 -14.41 -2.88
N HIS A 19 14.67 -15.44 -2.87
CA HIS A 19 15.05 -16.19 -1.67
C HIS A 19 13.86 -16.84 -0.93
N ILE A 20 12.80 -17.14 -1.64
CA ILE A 20 11.66 -17.93 -1.15
C ILE A 20 12.04 -19.41 -1.22
N LEU A 21 12.71 -19.82 -2.29
CA LEU A 21 13.32 -21.14 -2.40
C LEU A 21 14.83 -21.05 -2.23
N THR A 22 15.41 -22.07 -1.64
CA THR A 22 16.88 -22.28 -1.67
C THR A 22 17.33 -22.64 -3.08
N ARG A 23 18.64 -22.62 -3.34
CA ARG A 23 19.22 -23.07 -4.63
C ARG A 23 18.77 -24.48 -4.99
N ASP A 24 18.62 -25.35 -3.99
CA ASP A 24 18.19 -26.74 -4.16
C ASP A 24 16.65 -26.90 -4.24
N GLY A 25 15.91 -25.80 -4.35
CA GLY A 25 14.45 -25.80 -4.47
C GLY A 25 13.68 -26.09 -3.17
N LYS A 26 14.35 -26.08 -2.01
CA LYS A 26 13.71 -26.29 -0.71
C LYS A 26 13.20 -24.97 -0.13
N MET A 27 12.18 -25.06 0.70
CA MET A 27 11.57 -23.90 1.39
C MET A 27 11.75 -24.06 2.90
N ASN A 28 12.36 -23.04 3.53
CA ASN A 28 12.43 -22.98 4.99
C ASN A 28 11.14 -22.37 5.58
N GLN A 29 11.03 -22.39 6.92
CA GLN A 29 9.82 -21.94 7.61
C GLN A 29 9.53 -20.44 7.40
N ASP A 30 10.57 -19.58 7.38
CA ASP A 30 10.40 -18.14 7.18
C ASP A 30 9.97 -17.83 5.74
N SER A 31 10.53 -18.54 4.78
CA SER A 31 10.13 -18.44 3.37
C SER A 31 8.68 -18.87 3.15
N ARG A 32 8.22 -19.91 3.84
CA ARG A 32 6.81 -20.36 3.80
C ARG A 32 5.88 -19.29 4.35
N ARG A 33 6.24 -18.62 5.45
CA ARG A 33 5.47 -17.50 6.01
C ARG A 33 5.37 -16.34 5.03
N LYS A 34 6.50 -15.94 4.43
CA LYS A 34 6.53 -14.87 3.44
C LYS A 34 5.65 -15.19 2.23
N LEU A 35 5.78 -16.40 1.67
CA LEU A 35 4.98 -16.82 0.52
C LEU A 35 3.48 -16.84 0.85
N LYS A 36 3.12 -17.33 2.04
CA LYS A 36 1.73 -17.32 2.51
C LYS A 36 1.19 -15.92 2.60
N GLN A 37 1.95 -14.96 3.14
CA GLN A 37 1.55 -13.56 3.22
C GLN A 37 1.34 -12.94 1.84
N VAL A 38 2.27 -13.18 0.91
CA VAL A 38 2.15 -12.70 -0.47
C VAL A 38 0.93 -13.31 -1.16
N TYR A 39 0.73 -14.62 -1.08
CA TYR A 39 -0.45 -15.25 -1.68
C TYR A 39 -1.76 -14.74 -1.07
N HIS A 40 -1.78 -14.51 0.23
CA HIS A 40 -2.97 -13.95 0.87
C HIS A 40 -3.28 -12.55 0.35
N LEU A 41 -2.27 -11.70 0.18
CA LEU A 41 -2.44 -10.39 -0.44
C LEU A 41 -2.91 -10.49 -1.90
N LEU A 42 -2.34 -11.43 -2.66
CA LEU A 42 -2.76 -11.68 -4.04
C LEU A 42 -4.25 -12.05 -4.14
N GLN A 43 -4.82 -12.75 -3.15
CA GLN A 43 -6.26 -13.07 -3.13
C GLN A 43 -7.15 -11.81 -3.11
N PHE A 44 -6.66 -10.70 -2.58
CA PHE A 44 -7.37 -9.41 -2.63
C PHE A 44 -7.13 -8.64 -3.93
N ILE A 45 -5.92 -8.73 -4.50
CA ILE A 45 -5.54 -7.95 -5.69
C ILE A 45 -5.99 -8.61 -6.99
N GLU A 46 -5.88 -9.94 -7.11
CA GLU A 46 -6.25 -10.67 -8.33
C GLU A 46 -7.71 -10.43 -8.79
N PRO A 47 -8.73 -10.41 -7.89
CA PRO A 47 -10.09 -10.08 -8.30
C PRO A 47 -10.23 -8.67 -8.90
N LEU A 48 -9.48 -7.70 -8.35
CA LEU A 48 -9.48 -6.32 -8.86
C LEU A 48 -8.85 -6.26 -10.26
N LEU A 49 -7.73 -6.95 -10.46
CA LEU A 49 -7.07 -7.05 -11.77
C LEU A 49 -7.95 -7.77 -12.80
N LYS A 50 -8.66 -8.83 -12.40
CA LYS A 50 -9.59 -9.53 -13.28
C LYS A 50 -10.75 -8.62 -13.70
N GLN A 51 -11.33 -7.88 -12.76
CA GLN A 51 -12.40 -6.92 -13.05
C GLN A 51 -11.92 -5.82 -14.01
N LEU A 52 -10.71 -5.29 -13.83
CA LEU A 52 -10.12 -4.31 -14.75
C LEU A 52 -9.87 -4.92 -16.14
N ALA A 53 -9.48 -6.20 -16.19
CA ALA A 53 -9.22 -6.88 -17.45
C ALA A 53 -10.48 -7.09 -18.30
N GLU A 54 -11.67 -7.16 -17.69
CA GLU A 54 -12.97 -7.24 -18.39
C GLU A 54 -13.28 -5.98 -19.20
N ASP A 55 -12.71 -4.83 -18.81
CA ASP A 55 -12.84 -3.56 -19.54
C ASP A 55 -12.05 -3.55 -20.87
N GLY A 56 -11.21 -4.56 -21.12
CA GLY A 56 -10.54 -4.81 -22.42
C GLY A 56 -9.37 -3.87 -22.75
N HIS A 57 -8.87 -3.10 -21.77
CA HIS A 57 -7.70 -2.21 -21.95
C HIS A 57 -6.44 -2.76 -21.30
N ALA A 58 -5.29 -2.24 -21.69
CA ALA A 58 -4.00 -2.52 -21.07
C ALA A 58 -3.96 -1.94 -19.65
N LEU A 59 -3.56 -2.76 -18.67
CA LEU A 59 -3.58 -2.39 -17.25
C LEU A 59 -2.28 -1.73 -16.80
N SER A 60 -2.39 -0.71 -15.98
CA SER A 60 -1.28 -0.03 -15.32
C SER A 60 -1.34 -0.22 -13.80
N LEU A 61 -0.29 -0.81 -13.23
CA LEU A 61 -0.12 -0.94 -11.79
C LEU A 61 1.11 -0.17 -11.34
N VAL A 62 0.97 0.66 -10.30
CA VAL A 62 2.09 1.36 -9.68
C VAL A 62 2.25 0.88 -8.23
N ASP A 63 3.43 0.35 -7.89
CA ASP A 63 3.79 -0.12 -6.55
C ASP A 63 4.75 0.88 -5.89
N HIS A 64 4.26 1.58 -4.86
CA HIS A 64 5.03 2.60 -4.13
C HIS A 64 5.78 2.01 -2.95
N GLY A 65 7.04 2.46 -2.76
CA GLY A 65 7.90 1.92 -1.73
C GLY A 65 8.19 0.44 -1.97
N ALA A 66 8.34 0.07 -3.25
CA ALA A 66 8.39 -1.31 -3.71
C ALA A 66 9.52 -2.14 -3.07
N GLY A 67 10.56 -1.50 -2.53
CA GLY A 67 11.68 -2.18 -1.91
C GLY A 67 12.35 -3.13 -2.88
N LYS A 68 12.29 -4.43 -2.60
CA LYS A 68 12.77 -5.50 -3.50
C LYS A 68 11.74 -5.90 -4.57
N SER A 69 10.63 -5.18 -4.66
CA SER A 69 9.52 -5.41 -5.59
C SER A 69 8.92 -6.82 -5.55
N TYR A 70 8.87 -7.43 -4.36
CA TYR A 70 8.28 -8.77 -4.21
C TYR A 70 6.87 -8.86 -4.77
N LEU A 71 6.01 -7.89 -4.43
CA LEU A 71 4.64 -7.88 -4.93
C LEU A 71 4.60 -7.74 -6.45
N GLY A 72 5.33 -6.78 -7.00
CA GLY A 72 5.37 -6.53 -8.45
C GLY A 72 5.80 -7.78 -9.21
N PHE A 73 6.87 -8.45 -8.79
CA PHE A 73 7.34 -9.69 -9.42
C PHE A 73 6.32 -10.84 -9.33
N MET A 74 5.68 -11.01 -8.19
CA MET A 74 4.68 -12.07 -8.01
C MET A 74 3.42 -11.80 -8.83
N LEU A 75 2.97 -10.56 -8.92
CA LEU A 75 1.84 -10.16 -9.76
C LEU A 75 2.18 -10.32 -11.25
N TYR A 76 3.41 -9.96 -11.64
CA TYR A 76 3.84 -10.14 -13.02
C TYR A 76 3.82 -11.61 -13.42
N ASP A 77 4.46 -12.48 -12.63
CA ASP A 77 4.57 -13.91 -12.92
C ASP A 77 3.22 -14.63 -12.97
N LEU A 78 2.30 -14.26 -12.04
CA LEU A 78 1.02 -14.96 -11.89
C LEU A 78 -0.13 -14.35 -12.72
N PHE A 79 -0.01 -13.10 -13.17
CA PHE A 79 -1.11 -12.43 -13.86
C PHE A 79 -0.64 -11.70 -15.13
N PHE A 80 0.30 -10.77 -15.05
CA PHE A 80 0.68 -9.92 -16.17
C PHE A 80 1.41 -10.68 -17.28
N LYS A 81 2.19 -11.70 -16.95
CA LYS A 81 2.93 -12.52 -17.90
C LYS A 81 2.02 -13.20 -18.93
N GLN A 82 0.81 -13.59 -18.52
CA GLN A 82 -0.15 -14.30 -19.37
C GLN A 82 -0.95 -13.36 -20.27
N ARG A 83 -0.84 -12.04 -20.10
CA ARG A 83 -1.55 -11.04 -20.91
C ARG A 83 -0.77 -10.77 -22.21
N ASN A 84 -1.52 -10.64 -23.32
CA ASN A 84 -0.96 -10.33 -24.64
C ASN A 84 -1.25 -8.86 -25.02
N ASP A 85 -1.16 -7.95 -24.06
CA ASP A 85 -1.36 -6.51 -24.23
C ASP A 85 -0.21 -5.72 -23.59
N ASP A 86 -0.28 -4.39 -23.65
CA ASP A 86 0.73 -3.49 -23.09
C ASP A 86 0.56 -3.25 -21.57
N SER A 87 -0.13 -4.15 -20.86
CA SER A 87 -0.27 -4.06 -19.40
C SER A 87 1.09 -4.04 -18.72
N HIS A 88 1.30 -3.09 -17.80
CA HIS A 88 2.61 -2.77 -17.27
C HIS A 88 2.61 -2.56 -15.75
N ILE A 89 3.68 -2.96 -15.09
CA ILE A 89 3.93 -2.71 -13.67
C ILE A 89 5.07 -1.71 -13.52
N TYR A 90 4.82 -0.64 -12.76
CA TYR A 90 5.81 0.37 -12.39
C TYR A 90 6.11 0.25 -10.90
N SER A 91 7.35 -0.04 -10.55
CA SER A 91 7.83 -0.13 -9.17
C SER A 91 8.63 1.13 -8.83
N ILE A 92 8.17 1.86 -7.81
CA ILE A 92 8.79 3.12 -7.38
C ILE A 92 9.52 2.89 -6.07
N GLU A 93 10.82 3.15 -6.06
CA GLU A 93 11.69 2.97 -4.90
C GLU A 93 12.79 4.03 -4.93
N THR A 94 13.02 4.70 -3.81
CA THR A 94 14.01 5.79 -3.72
C THR A 94 15.46 5.30 -3.69
N ARG A 95 15.71 4.04 -3.33
CA ARG A 95 17.04 3.46 -3.20
C ARG A 95 17.55 2.89 -4.52
N PRO A 96 18.52 3.55 -5.19
CA PRO A 96 18.99 3.14 -6.52
C PRO A 96 19.50 1.69 -6.57
N GLU A 97 20.17 1.25 -5.51
CA GLU A 97 20.71 -0.11 -5.43
C GLU A 97 19.62 -1.21 -5.43
N LEU A 98 18.41 -0.90 -4.98
CA LEU A 98 17.27 -1.82 -5.06
C LEU A 98 16.64 -1.79 -6.44
N VAL A 99 16.55 -0.61 -7.03
CA VAL A 99 16.08 -0.41 -8.42
C VAL A 99 16.97 -1.20 -9.38
N ASP A 100 18.30 -1.04 -9.32
CA ASP A 100 19.26 -1.73 -10.21
C ASP A 100 19.16 -3.27 -10.09
N ARG A 101 19.03 -3.76 -8.84
CA ARG A 101 18.84 -5.21 -8.60
C ARG A 101 17.54 -5.73 -9.17
N ALA A 102 16.46 -4.97 -9.00
CA ALA A 102 15.15 -5.35 -9.52
C ALA A 102 15.13 -5.33 -11.06
N GLN A 103 15.73 -4.31 -11.70
CA GLN A 103 15.89 -4.25 -13.16
C GLN A 103 16.69 -5.44 -13.70
N THR A 104 17.80 -5.76 -13.03
CA THR A 104 18.64 -6.91 -13.41
C THR A 104 17.86 -8.21 -13.30
N LEU A 105 17.07 -8.39 -12.23
CA LEU A 105 16.26 -9.57 -12.04
C LEU A 105 15.15 -9.68 -13.10
N ALA A 106 14.43 -8.60 -13.38
CA ALA A 106 13.39 -8.58 -14.42
C ALA A 106 13.96 -8.94 -15.79
N LYS A 107 15.12 -8.37 -16.15
CA LYS A 107 15.83 -8.72 -17.40
C LYS A 107 16.19 -10.20 -17.48
N ASN A 108 16.72 -10.78 -16.40
CA ASN A 108 17.12 -12.20 -16.36
C ASN A 108 15.92 -13.14 -16.50
N LEU A 109 14.73 -12.71 -16.07
CA LEU A 109 13.48 -13.47 -16.14
C LEU A 109 12.64 -13.16 -17.40
N ALA A 110 13.14 -12.26 -18.29
CA ALA A 110 12.39 -11.77 -19.45
C ALA A 110 11.02 -11.16 -19.05
N PHE A 111 11.00 -10.38 -17.96
CA PHE A 111 9.82 -9.65 -17.51
C PHE A 111 9.84 -8.23 -18.10
N ASP A 112 9.57 -8.15 -19.41
CA ASP A 112 9.80 -6.93 -20.21
C ASP A 112 8.80 -5.80 -19.93
N ARG A 113 7.65 -6.11 -19.30
CA ARG A 113 6.60 -5.13 -18.96
C ARG A 113 6.62 -4.75 -17.48
N MET A 114 7.84 -4.62 -16.94
CA MET A 114 8.11 -4.06 -15.62
C MET A 114 9.12 -2.92 -15.73
N SER A 115 8.79 -1.79 -15.12
CA SER A 115 9.70 -0.64 -14.98
C SER A 115 10.00 -0.39 -13.50
N PHE A 116 11.25 -0.04 -13.22
CA PHE A 116 11.72 0.28 -11.86
C PHE A 116 12.29 1.68 -11.87
N LEU A 117 11.68 2.59 -11.11
CA LEU A 117 11.98 4.00 -11.17
C LEU A 117 12.56 4.48 -9.83
N PRO A 118 13.78 5.07 -9.84
CA PRO A 118 14.42 5.62 -8.65
C PRO A 118 13.82 7.00 -8.32
N LEU A 119 12.54 7.04 -7.95
CA LEU A 119 11.78 8.26 -7.71
C LEU A 119 11.25 8.32 -6.29
N SER A 120 11.19 9.52 -5.74
CA SER A 120 10.31 9.83 -4.62
C SER A 120 8.85 9.92 -5.10
N VAL A 121 7.90 9.88 -4.17
CA VAL A 121 6.48 10.01 -4.54
C VAL A 121 6.20 11.38 -5.19
N ALA A 122 6.80 12.45 -4.68
CA ALA A 122 6.64 13.78 -5.25
C ALA A 122 7.09 13.84 -6.71
N GLU A 123 8.25 13.25 -7.03
CA GLU A 123 8.76 13.15 -8.39
C GLU A 123 7.89 12.25 -9.27
N SER A 124 7.37 11.15 -8.72
CA SER A 124 6.52 10.22 -9.47
C SER A 124 5.21 10.85 -9.95
N ILE A 125 4.66 11.83 -9.19
CA ILE A 125 3.41 12.53 -9.58
C ILE A 125 3.56 13.26 -10.91
N THR A 126 4.73 13.85 -11.14
CA THR A 126 5.01 14.71 -12.31
C THR A 126 5.85 14.01 -13.36
N SER A 127 6.32 12.78 -13.09
CA SER A 127 7.15 12.03 -14.02
C SER A 127 6.39 11.69 -15.32
N THR A 128 7.05 11.89 -16.44
CA THR A 128 6.59 11.49 -17.76
C THR A 128 6.79 9.99 -18.05
N ASP A 129 7.56 9.30 -17.20
CA ASP A 129 7.78 7.85 -17.31
C ASP A 129 6.59 7.05 -16.78
N LEU A 130 5.62 7.74 -16.18
CA LEU A 130 4.39 7.15 -15.67
C LEU A 130 3.17 7.64 -16.46
N PRO A 131 2.17 6.78 -16.67
CA PRO A 131 0.95 7.17 -17.37
C PRO A 131 0.22 8.31 -16.63
N ALA A 132 -0.59 9.07 -17.39
CA ALA A 132 -1.39 10.17 -16.84
C ALA A 132 -2.43 9.66 -15.83
N THR A 133 -3.04 8.51 -16.11
CA THR A 133 -3.95 7.78 -15.23
C THR A 133 -3.39 6.40 -14.93
N VAL A 134 -3.72 5.84 -13.77
CA VAL A 134 -3.25 4.52 -13.32
C VAL A 134 -4.44 3.71 -12.85
N ASP A 135 -4.52 2.42 -13.22
CA ASP A 135 -5.64 1.58 -12.82
C ASP A 135 -5.58 1.15 -11.35
N ILE A 136 -4.41 0.76 -10.89
CA ILE A 136 -4.22 0.29 -9.52
C ILE A 136 -2.92 0.82 -8.91
N VAL A 137 -3.03 1.33 -7.69
CA VAL A 137 -1.87 1.75 -6.89
C VAL A 137 -1.77 0.86 -5.66
N THR A 138 -0.58 0.32 -5.42
CA THR A 138 -0.26 -0.47 -4.22
C THR A 138 0.81 0.23 -3.39
N ALA A 139 0.71 0.13 -2.06
CA ALA A 139 1.73 0.58 -1.12
C ALA A 139 1.74 -0.33 0.10
N LEU A 140 2.62 -1.34 0.09
CA LEU A 140 2.64 -2.37 1.13
C LEU A 140 3.63 -2.10 2.24
N HIS A 141 4.71 -1.41 1.94
CA HIS A 141 5.78 -1.12 2.88
C HIS A 141 6.19 0.35 2.84
N ALA A 142 5.31 1.20 2.34
CA ALA A 142 5.45 2.64 2.45
C ALA A 142 5.21 3.04 3.92
N CYS A 143 6.30 3.26 4.66
CA CYS A 143 6.21 3.56 6.09
C CYS A 143 5.83 5.01 6.34
N ASP A 144 5.06 5.24 7.42
CA ASP A 144 4.67 6.55 7.92
C ASP A 144 4.03 7.43 6.83
N THR A 145 4.56 8.62 6.58
CA THR A 145 4.03 9.58 5.60
C THR A 145 4.11 9.11 4.15
N ALA A 146 4.99 8.16 3.83
CA ALA A 146 5.06 7.61 2.47
C ALA A 146 3.76 6.91 2.02
N THR A 147 2.96 6.39 2.97
CA THR A 147 1.60 5.89 2.65
C THR A 147 0.68 7.04 2.24
N ASP A 148 0.76 8.19 2.91
CA ASP A 148 -0.06 9.37 2.60
C ASP A 148 0.33 9.96 1.24
N ASP A 149 1.63 9.92 0.94
CA ASP A 149 2.15 10.33 -0.36
C ASP A 149 1.65 9.39 -1.48
N ALA A 150 1.62 8.06 -1.24
CA ALA A 150 1.06 7.09 -2.18
C ALA A 150 -0.44 7.32 -2.42
N ILE A 151 -1.21 7.69 -1.38
CA ILE A 151 -2.61 8.10 -1.51
C ILE A 151 -2.70 9.35 -2.39
N SER A 152 -1.88 10.38 -2.12
CA SER A 152 -1.86 11.62 -2.90
C SER A 152 -1.54 11.37 -4.38
N PHE A 153 -0.58 10.49 -4.66
CA PHE A 153 -0.27 10.04 -6.02
C PHE A 153 -1.50 9.36 -6.65
N ALA A 154 -2.09 8.39 -5.97
CA ALA A 154 -3.22 7.62 -6.49
C ALA A 154 -4.42 8.53 -6.82
N LEU A 155 -4.72 9.50 -5.96
CA LEU A 155 -5.78 10.48 -6.18
C LEU A 155 -5.50 11.37 -7.39
N LYS A 156 -4.26 11.86 -7.55
CA LYS A 156 -3.87 12.69 -8.70
C LYS A 156 -3.83 11.92 -10.01
N LYS A 157 -3.45 10.65 -9.98
CA LYS A 157 -3.46 9.74 -11.14
C LYS A 157 -4.80 9.07 -11.37
N GLN A 158 -5.84 9.44 -10.62
CA GLN A 158 -7.21 8.94 -10.74
C GLN A 158 -7.30 7.41 -10.68
N ALA A 159 -6.54 6.79 -9.78
CA ALA A 159 -6.49 5.34 -9.66
C ALA A 159 -7.88 4.76 -9.38
N ARG A 160 -8.25 3.71 -10.12
CA ARG A 160 -9.53 3.02 -9.89
C ARG A 160 -9.52 2.20 -8.61
N TYR A 161 -8.37 1.61 -8.29
CA TYR A 161 -8.16 0.86 -7.05
C TYR A 161 -6.91 1.32 -6.32
N ILE A 162 -6.99 1.35 -5.00
CA ILE A 162 -5.87 1.67 -4.12
C ILE A 162 -5.80 0.58 -3.05
N VAL A 163 -4.64 -0.06 -2.90
CA VAL A 163 -4.42 -1.17 -1.95
C VAL A 163 -3.24 -0.82 -1.05
N LEU A 164 -3.52 -0.61 0.24
CA LEU A 164 -2.53 -0.16 1.21
C LEU A 164 -2.40 -1.15 2.35
N VAL A 165 -1.16 -1.43 2.75
CA VAL A 165 -0.83 -2.15 4.00
C VAL A 165 0.05 -1.24 4.85
N PRO A 166 -0.55 -0.34 5.63
CA PRO A 166 0.18 0.60 6.47
C PRO A 166 0.87 -0.15 7.62
N CYS A 167 2.19 -0.06 7.70
CA CYS A 167 2.98 -0.81 8.69
C CYS A 167 3.51 0.04 9.85
N CYS A 168 3.78 1.32 9.64
CA CYS A 168 4.33 2.24 10.62
C CYS A 168 3.68 3.60 10.48
N GLN A 169 3.20 4.18 11.58
CA GLN A 169 2.61 5.52 11.65
C GLN A 169 3.12 6.20 12.90
N ALA A 170 4.07 7.10 12.75
CA ALA A 170 4.73 7.77 13.87
C ALA A 170 4.40 9.27 13.98
N GLU A 171 4.05 9.90 12.86
CA GLU A 171 3.82 11.34 12.79
C GLU A 171 2.73 11.79 13.76
N LEU A 172 1.52 11.22 13.67
CA LEU A 172 0.39 11.60 14.52
C LEU A 172 0.67 11.32 16.01
N ALA A 173 1.33 10.21 16.34
CA ALA A 173 1.76 9.94 17.71
C ALA A 173 2.73 11.01 18.23
N GLY A 174 3.54 11.61 17.35
CA GLY A 174 4.39 12.76 17.67
C GLY A 174 3.56 14.00 18.03
N VAL A 175 2.53 14.30 17.26
CA VAL A 175 1.59 15.40 17.51
C VAL A 175 0.86 15.20 18.84
N LEU A 176 0.29 14.02 19.09
CA LEU A 176 -0.38 13.69 20.35
C LEU A 176 0.53 13.88 21.58
N ARG A 177 1.81 13.54 21.48
CA ARG A 177 2.78 13.77 22.57
C ARG A 177 2.98 15.26 22.85
N LYS A 178 3.01 16.11 21.81
CA LYS A 178 3.13 17.56 21.95
C LYS A 178 1.86 18.15 22.59
N LEU A 179 0.68 17.76 22.11
CA LEU A 179 -0.60 18.19 22.69
C LEU A 179 -0.71 17.84 24.16
N LYS A 180 -0.30 16.64 24.55
CA LYS A 180 -0.29 16.20 25.96
C LYS A 180 0.59 17.10 26.83
N SER A 181 1.73 17.59 26.33
CA SER A 181 2.62 18.48 27.07
C SER A 181 2.06 19.89 27.22
N GLN A 182 1.18 20.32 26.33
CA GLN A 182 0.58 21.64 26.28
C GLN A 182 -0.79 21.71 26.97
N SER A 183 -1.52 20.60 27.03
CA SER A 183 -2.87 20.55 27.60
C SER A 183 -2.81 20.43 29.12
N LEU A 184 -3.28 21.49 29.79
CA LEU A 184 -3.67 21.46 31.19
C LEU A 184 -5.05 20.81 31.38
N ALA A 185 -5.75 20.49 30.30
CA ALA A 185 -7.08 19.90 30.32
C ALA A 185 -6.99 18.38 30.62
N ARG A 186 -7.55 17.98 31.73
CA ARG A 186 -7.83 16.58 32.09
C ARG A 186 -9.08 16.12 31.35
N ASP A 187 -9.01 16.04 30.02
CA ASP A 187 -10.08 15.47 29.23
C ASP A 187 -10.02 13.94 29.29
N ALA A 188 -11.17 13.29 29.39
CA ALA A 188 -11.29 11.82 29.38
C ALA A 188 -10.61 11.20 28.15
N LEU A 189 -10.60 11.87 27.01
CA LEU A 189 -9.90 11.43 25.81
C LEU A 189 -8.39 11.33 25.99
N THR A 190 -7.75 12.19 26.80
CA THR A 190 -6.32 12.15 27.04
C THR A 190 -5.87 10.89 27.79
N GLU A 191 -6.76 10.22 28.50
CA GLU A 191 -6.47 8.95 29.16
C GLU A 191 -6.23 7.83 28.14
N ILE A 192 -6.86 7.89 26.94
CA ILE A 192 -6.71 6.88 25.88
C ILE A 192 -5.25 6.80 25.41
N TRP A 193 -4.53 7.92 25.38
CA TRP A 193 -3.12 7.95 24.97
C TRP A 193 -2.16 8.44 26.08
N ARG A 194 -2.54 8.19 27.32
CA ARG A 194 -1.72 8.60 28.47
C ARG A 194 -0.33 7.96 28.49
N HIS A 195 -0.24 6.68 28.18
CA HIS A 195 1.02 5.94 28.16
C HIS A 195 1.67 5.95 26.76
N PRO A 196 3.01 5.92 26.65
CA PRO A 196 3.69 5.97 25.35
C PRO A 196 3.24 4.89 24.37
N ILE A 197 2.96 3.67 24.84
CA ILE A 197 2.46 2.59 24.00
C ILE A 197 1.06 2.90 23.48
N HIS A 198 0.18 3.41 24.35
CA HIS A 198 -1.19 3.80 23.96
C HIS A 198 -1.16 4.96 22.97
N THR A 199 -0.28 5.96 23.19
CA THR A 199 -0.10 7.08 22.23
C THR A 199 0.27 6.57 20.85
N ARG A 200 1.19 5.59 20.75
CA ARG A 200 1.62 5.02 19.49
C ARG A 200 0.50 4.24 18.81
N GLU A 201 -0.17 3.37 19.54
CA GLU A 201 -1.24 2.53 18.97
C GLU A 201 -2.45 3.37 18.56
N PHE A 202 -2.88 4.31 19.42
CA PHE A 202 -3.97 5.25 19.10
C PHE A 202 -3.60 6.13 17.90
N GLY A 203 -2.40 6.71 17.88
CA GLY A 203 -1.92 7.50 16.75
C GLY A 203 -1.91 6.72 15.43
N SER A 204 -1.45 5.47 15.48
CA SER A 204 -1.46 4.58 14.31
C SER A 204 -2.89 4.32 13.81
N HIS A 205 -3.81 4.00 14.72
CA HIS A 205 -5.21 3.74 14.38
C HIS A 205 -5.90 4.99 13.79
N VAL A 206 -5.76 6.13 14.44
CA VAL A 206 -6.35 7.39 13.97
C VAL A 206 -5.79 7.79 12.59
N THR A 207 -4.49 7.60 12.34
CA THR A 207 -3.89 7.85 11.03
C THR A 207 -4.62 7.06 9.93
N ASN A 208 -4.87 5.77 10.15
CA ASN A 208 -5.56 4.93 9.16
C ASN A 208 -7.03 5.33 8.99
N VAL A 209 -7.72 5.72 10.08
CA VAL A 209 -9.08 6.26 9.99
C VAL A 209 -9.12 7.54 9.14
N LEU A 210 -8.17 8.45 9.33
CA LEU A 210 -8.09 9.69 8.54
C LEU A 210 -7.79 9.41 7.06
N ARG A 211 -6.93 8.43 6.75
CA ARG A 211 -6.67 7.95 5.38
C ARG A 211 -7.95 7.42 4.72
N CYS A 212 -8.70 6.59 5.44
CA CYS A 212 -9.99 6.08 4.94
C CYS A 212 -10.97 7.21 4.64
N LEU A 213 -11.10 8.18 5.56
CA LEU A 213 -11.97 9.34 5.38
C LEU A 213 -11.51 10.25 4.23
N GLN A 214 -10.20 10.40 4.01
CA GLN A 214 -9.65 11.10 2.85
C GLN A 214 -10.08 10.42 1.54
N LEU A 215 -9.95 9.10 1.46
CA LEU A 215 -10.36 8.34 0.28
C LEU A 215 -11.87 8.44 0.04
N GLU A 216 -12.69 8.33 1.09
CA GLU A 216 -14.14 8.55 0.99
C GLU A 216 -14.47 9.98 0.51
N ALA A 217 -13.73 11.00 0.97
CA ALA A 217 -13.88 12.39 0.54
C ALA A 217 -13.54 12.60 -0.94
N HIS A 218 -12.86 11.64 -1.58
CA HIS A 218 -12.55 11.65 -3.01
C HIS A 218 -13.43 10.72 -3.84
N GLY A 219 -14.51 10.17 -3.26
CA GLY A 219 -15.50 9.38 -3.97
C GLY A 219 -15.21 7.88 -4.00
N TYR A 220 -14.26 7.41 -3.17
CA TYR A 220 -13.96 5.99 -3.05
C TYR A 220 -14.87 5.29 -2.05
N GLN A 221 -15.21 4.06 -2.35
CA GLN A 221 -15.70 3.09 -1.37
C GLN A 221 -14.49 2.45 -0.71
N VAL A 222 -14.43 2.48 0.61
CA VAL A 222 -13.29 1.96 1.38
C VAL A 222 -13.71 0.72 2.15
N ASN A 223 -12.89 -0.34 2.03
CA ASN A 223 -12.97 -1.56 2.83
C ASN A 223 -11.69 -1.71 3.65
N VAL A 224 -11.85 -2.01 4.92
CA VAL A 224 -10.74 -2.27 5.84
C VAL A 224 -10.88 -3.68 6.35
N THR A 225 -9.82 -4.48 6.26
CA THR A 225 -9.81 -5.87 6.74
C THR A 225 -8.43 -6.25 7.28
N GLU A 226 -8.32 -7.42 7.86
CA GLU A 226 -7.04 -7.98 8.27
C GLU A 226 -6.35 -8.70 7.11
N LEU A 227 -5.05 -8.45 6.96
CA LEU A 227 -4.24 -9.14 5.94
C LEU A 227 -3.87 -10.56 6.37
N VAL A 228 -3.52 -10.77 7.65
CA VAL A 228 -3.15 -12.08 8.22
C VAL A 228 -3.66 -12.18 9.66
N GLY A 229 -3.84 -13.38 10.20
CA GLY A 229 -4.32 -13.55 11.58
C GLY A 229 -3.41 -12.88 12.63
N TRP A 230 -3.98 -12.50 13.76
CA TRP A 230 -3.32 -11.78 14.87
C TRP A 230 -2.03 -12.43 15.37
N GLU A 231 -1.94 -13.74 15.27
CA GLU A 231 -0.78 -14.52 15.65
C GLU A 231 0.50 -14.24 14.85
N HIS A 232 0.37 -13.49 13.73
CA HIS A 232 1.47 -13.24 12.82
C HIS A 232 1.95 -11.78 12.79
N SER A 233 1.09 -10.82 13.10
CA SER A 233 1.45 -9.40 13.15
C SER A 233 0.38 -8.57 13.86
N MET A 234 0.79 -7.66 14.73
CA MET A 234 -0.09 -6.64 15.31
C MET A 234 -0.42 -5.50 14.32
N LYS A 235 0.36 -5.37 13.25
CA LYS A 235 0.17 -4.36 12.18
C LYS A 235 -0.25 -5.10 10.92
N ASN A 236 -1.54 -5.23 10.76
CA ASN A 236 -2.16 -6.21 9.87
C ASN A 236 -3.33 -5.64 9.09
N GLU A 237 -3.47 -4.34 9.09
CA GLU A 237 -4.57 -3.65 8.43
C GLU A 237 -4.32 -3.59 6.93
N LEU A 238 -5.32 -4.02 6.16
CA LEU A 238 -5.39 -3.89 4.72
C LEU A 238 -6.53 -2.94 4.36
N ILE A 239 -6.19 -1.84 3.71
CA ILE A 239 -7.14 -0.84 3.22
C ILE A 239 -7.25 -1.01 1.70
N ILE A 240 -8.47 -1.29 1.22
CA ILE A 240 -8.79 -1.38 -0.21
C ILE A 240 -9.82 -0.30 -0.53
N ALA A 241 -9.45 0.61 -1.41
CA ALA A 241 -10.34 1.66 -1.89
C ALA A 241 -10.67 1.46 -3.38
N THR A 242 -11.96 1.52 -3.70
CA THR A 242 -12.49 1.40 -5.07
C THR A 242 -13.17 2.71 -5.45
N TYR A 243 -12.76 3.33 -6.54
CA TYR A 243 -13.43 4.53 -7.03
C TYR A 243 -14.85 4.18 -7.51
N LYS A 244 -15.85 4.85 -6.93
CA LYS A 244 -17.28 4.66 -7.21
C LYS A 244 -18.03 5.97 -7.44
N ASP A 245 -17.30 7.08 -7.51
CA ASP A 245 -17.87 8.44 -7.60
C ASP A 245 -18.94 8.71 -6.53
N LEU A 246 -18.66 8.28 -5.30
CA LEU A 246 -19.57 8.46 -4.16
C LEU A 246 -19.63 9.94 -3.72
N PRO A 247 -20.71 10.35 -3.01
CA PRO A 247 -20.83 11.70 -2.46
C PRO A 247 -19.67 12.06 -1.52
N ARG A 248 -18.88 13.09 -1.88
CA ARG A 248 -17.60 13.45 -1.24
C ARG A 248 -17.78 14.24 0.05
N GLN A 249 -18.85 15.07 0.13
CA GLN A 249 -19.07 16.01 1.23
C GLN A 249 -19.10 15.32 2.60
N ARG A 250 -19.73 14.15 2.71
CA ARG A 250 -19.84 13.41 3.97
C ARG A 250 -18.48 12.93 4.48
N GLY A 251 -17.60 12.46 3.60
CA GLY A 251 -16.23 12.06 3.95
C GLY A 251 -15.42 13.25 4.46
N SER A 252 -15.46 14.37 3.73
CA SER A 252 -14.76 15.62 4.11
C SER A 252 -15.21 16.14 5.47
N GLN A 253 -16.53 16.20 5.71
CA GLN A 253 -17.07 16.67 7.00
C GLN A 253 -16.65 15.78 8.18
N ARG A 254 -16.68 14.45 7.99
CA ARG A 254 -16.25 13.49 9.02
C ARG A 254 -14.76 13.62 9.32
N LEU A 255 -13.92 13.78 8.30
CA LEU A 255 -12.48 13.97 8.47
C LEU A 255 -12.19 15.23 9.26
N GLN A 256 -12.77 16.38 8.85
CA GLN A 256 -12.62 17.66 9.57
C GLN A 256 -13.09 17.57 11.02
N LYS A 257 -14.21 16.88 11.26
CA LYS A 257 -14.72 16.67 12.62
C LYS A 257 -13.77 15.86 13.48
N VAL A 258 -13.18 14.77 12.96
CA VAL A 258 -12.20 13.96 13.70
C VAL A 258 -10.96 14.80 14.05
N LEU A 259 -10.45 15.58 13.10
CA LEU A 259 -9.31 16.47 13.36
C LEU A 259 -9.63 17.49 14.47
N LEU A 260 -10.79 18.12 14.40
CA LEU A 260 -11.23 19.13 15.39
C LEU A 260 -11.43 18.49 16.78
N ASP A 261 -12.19 17.38 16.86
CA ASP A 261 -12.51 16.72 18.13
C ASP A 261 -11.26 16.20 18.86
N LEU A 262 -10.19 15.89 18.13
CA LEU A 262 -8.92 15.38 18.68
C LEU A 262 -7.84 16.48 18.82
N GLY A 263 -8.13 17.74 18.46
CA GLY A 263 -7.17 18.84 18.47
C GLY A 263 -6.01 18.63 17.47
N LEU A 264 -6.29 18.04 16.31
CA LEU A 264 -5.32 17.65 15.28
C LEU A 264 -5.40 18.55 14.04
N GLU A 265 -5.94 19.77 14.15
CA GLU A 265 -6.16 20.68 13.02
C GLU A 265 -4.87 21.01 12.27
N GLU A 266 -3.73 20.99 12.95
CA GLU A 266 -2.41 21.17 12.32
C GLU A 266 -2.08 20.06 11.30
N MET A 267 -2.74 18.91 11.39
CA MET A 267 -2.59 17.78 10.45
C MET A 267 -3.44 17.93 9.18
N ALA A 268 -4.38 18.90 9.14
CA ALA A 268 -5.30 19.06 8.01
C ALA A 268 -4.60 19.17 6.64
N PRO A 269 -3.45 19.85 6.48
CA PRO A 269 -2.75 19.91 5.20
C PRO A 269 -2.23 18.54 4.70
N ARG A 270 -2.05 17.55 5.60
CA ARG A 270 -1.65 16.19 5.25
C ARG A 270 -2.74 15.47 4.44
N TYR A 271 -3.98 15.73 4.79
CA TYR A 271 -5.15 15.09 4.19
C TYR A 271 -5.80 16.04 3.19
N TRP A 272 -5.21 16.13 2.00
CA TRP A 272 -5.80 16.94 0.94
C TRP A 272 -7.25 16.53 0.69
N LEU A 273 -8.16 17.52 0.73
CA LEU A 273 -9.58 17.36 0.48
C LEU A 273 -9.96 18.08 -0.83
N PRO A 274 -10.92 17.54 -1.59
CA PRO A 274 -11.45 18.25 -2.75
C PRO A 274 -12.15 19.54 -2.28
N ALA A 275 -12.05 20.60 -3.08
CA ALA A 275 -12.71 21.87 -2.86
C ALA A 275 -14.25 21.74 -2.88
#